data_929eac918d5f77943512543e9c9e96cf
#
_entry.id   929eac918d5f77943512543e9c9e96cf
#
_cell.length_a   1.000
_cell.length_b   1.000
_cell.length_c   1.000
_cell.angle_alpha   90.00
_cell.angle_beta   90.00
_cell.angle_gamma   90.00
#
_symmetry.space_group_name_H-M   'P 1'
#
loop_
_entity.id
_entity.type
_entity.pdbx_description
1 polymer ?
#
loop_
_entity_poly.entity_id
_entity_poly.type
_entity_poly.pdbx_seq_one_letter_code
_entity_poly.pdbx_strand_id
1 'polypeptide(L)'
;MNYRELGNTGLMVSEIGLGCEGFAEDGCRGAKLLLDEAQRQGINYFDLYTSNPQVRSAVGEALRGRRDRFVIQSHVCSVWKDGQYKRSRNIDEVKAGMEEMLRLLRTDYIDVGMIHY
;
A
#
# COMPACT_ATOMS: atom_id res chain seq x y z
N MET A 1 -9.95 -18.00 6.00
CA MET A 1 -9.97 -16.55 6.21
C MET A 1 -11.41 -16.06 6.19
N ASN A 2 -11.79 -15.22 7.15
CA ASN A 2 -13.07 -14.54 7.14
C ASN A 2 -12.95 -13.20 6.45
N TYR A 3 -14.06 -12.74 5.84
CA TYR A 3 -14.12 -11.46 5.16
C TYR A 3 -15.25 -10.63 5.71
N ARG A 4 -15.07 -9.31 5.74
CA ARG A 4 -16.08 -8.33 6.15
C ARG A 4 -16.15 -7.20 5.15
N GLU A 5 -17.31 -6.61 5.01
CA GLU A 5 -17.43 -5.37 4.29
C GLU A 5 -16.76 -4.22 5.06
N LEU A 6 -15.93 -3.45 4.37
CA LEU A 6 -15.27 -2.28 4.94
C LEU A 6 -16.25 -1.10 5.01
N GLY A 7 -16.87 -0.92 6.17
CA GLY A 7 -17.93 0.08 6.34
C GLY A 7 -19.09 -0.18 5.38
N ASN A 8 -19.48 0.84 4.61
CA ASN A 8 -20.53 0.79 3.59
C ASN A 8 -19.95 0.99 2.17
N THR A 9 -18.74 0.52 1.94
CA THR A 9 -18.00 0.77 0.69
C THR A 9 -18.25 -0.27 -0.40
N GLY A 10 -18.84 -1.41 -0.04
CA GLY A 10 -18.94 -2.59 -0.92
C GLY A 10 -17.63 -3.39 -1.02
N LEU A 11 -16.54 -2.93 -0.41
CA LEU A 11 -15.26 -3.63 -0.43
C LEU A 11 -15.26 -4.75 0.60
N MET A 12 -15.09 -5.99 0.14
CA MET A 12 -14.93 -7.15 1.02
C MET A 12 -13.45 -7.34 1.34
N VAL A 13 -13.08 -7.17 2.61
CA VAL A 13 -11.70 -7.28 3.09
C VAL A 13 -11.54 -8.45 4.04
N SER A 14 -10.36 -9.06 4.04
CA SER A 14 -9.99 -10.06 5.04
C SER A 14 -9.93 -9.43 6.43
N GLU A 15 -10.35 -10.17 7.46
CA GLU A 15 -10.33 -9.69 8.86
C GLU A 15 -8.91 -9.38 9.35
N ILE A 16 -7.91 -9.98 8.70
CA ILE A 16 -6.48 -9.72 8.94
C ILE A 16 -5.95 -9.00 7.70
N GLY A 17 -5.30 -7.86 7.90
CA GLY A 17 -4.55 -7.14 6.88
C GLY A 17 -3.05 -7.37 7.01
N LEU A 18 -2.31 -7.07 5.97
CA LEU A 18 -0.85 -7.11 5.95
C LEU A 18 -0.28 -5.69 5.87
N GLY A 19 0.49 -5.30 6.89
CA GLY A 19 1.32 -4.09 6.83
C GLY A 19 2.58 -4.34 6.01
N CYS A 20 2.86 -3.45 5.06
CA CYS A 20 3.99 -3.62 4.13
C CYS A 20 5.27 -2.89 4.57
N GLU A 21 5.25 -2.20 5.71
CA GLU A 21 6.37 -1.37 6.16
C GLU A 21 7.64 -2.18 6.43
N GLY A 22 7.50 -3.37 7.04
CA GLY A 22 8.61 -4.26 7.35
C GLY A 22 9.39 -4.77 6.14
N PHE A 23 8.86 -4.62 4.92
CA PHE A 23 9.59 -5.05 3.71
C PHE A 23 10.90 -4.28 3.49
N ALA A 24 11.03 -3.08 4.07
CA ALA A 24 12.26 -2.30 3.98
C ALA A 24 13.46 -2.96 4.69
N GLU A 25 13.22 -3.78 5.70
CA GLU A 25 14.26 -4.34 6.57
C GLU A 25 15.26 -5.24 5.83
N ASP A 26 14.80 -5.97 4.81
CA ASP A 26 15.64 -6.83 3.97
C ASP A 26 15.91 -6.26 2.57
N GLY A 27 15.65 -4.97 2.38
CA GLY A 27 15.73 -4.31 1.07
C GLY A 27 14.67 -4.80 0.09
N CYS A 28 13.50 -5.17 0.60
CA CYS A 28 12.34 -5.65 -0.14
C CYS A 28 12.52 -6.99 -0.88
N ARG A 29 13.58 -7.75 -0.59
CA ARG A 29 13.86 -9.04 -1.27
C ARG A 29 12.78 -10.09 -1.03
N GLY A 30 12.19 -10.09 0.17
CA GLY A 30 11.12 -11.00 0.55
C GLY A 30 9.72 -10.54 0.17
N ALA A 31 9.53 -9.31 -0.30
CA ALA A 31 8.21 -8.71 -0.49
C ALA A 31 7.27 -9.55 -1.37
N LYS A 32 7.76 -10.03 -2.52
CA LYS A 32 6.94 -10.86 -3.42
C LYS A 32 6.50 -12.17 -2.75
N LEU A 33 7.41 -12.86 -2.07
CA LEU A 33 7.11 -14.14 -1.42
C LEU A 33 6.08 -13.95 -0.30
N LEU A 34 6.21 -12.88 0.49
CA LEU A 34 5.27 -12.57 1.57
C LEU A 34 3.88 -12.20 1.03
N LEU A 35 3.82 -11.43 -0.05
CA LEU A 35 2.56 -11.09 -0.70
C LEU A 35 1.90 -12.30 -1.37
N ASP A 36 2.68 -13.19 -1.98
CA ASP A 36 2.18 -14.46 -2.54
C ASP A 36 1.62 -15.36 -1.44
N GLU A 37 2.31 -15.47 -0.32
CA GLU A 37 1.85 -16.23 0.84
C GLU A 37 0.60 -15.60 1.47
N ALA A 38 0.58 -14.28 1.65
CA ALA A 38 -0.60 -13.57 2.15
C ALA A 38 -1.83 -13.85 1.28
N GLN A 39 -1.68 -13.79 -0.04
CA GLN A 39 -2.75 -14.14 -0.97
C GLN A 39 -3.19 -15.60 -0.82
N ARG A 40 -2.24 -16.52 -0.69
CA ARG A 40 -2.53 -17.96 -0.51
C ARG A 40 -3.34 -18.22 0.77
N GLN A 41 -3.10 -17.44 1.82
CA GLN A 41 -3.82 -17.48 3.09
C GLN A 41 -5.16 -16.73 3.04
N GLY A 42 -5.48 -16.09 1.92
CA GLY A 42 -6.71 -15.34 1.74
C GLY A 42 -6.67 -13.90 2.26
N ILE A 43 -5.49 -13.36 2.56
CA ILE A 43 -5.33 -11.95 2.89
C ILE A 43 -5.42 -11.14 1.61
N ASN A 44 -6.37 -10.20 1.56
CA ASN A 44 -6.56 -9.31 0.42
C ASN A 44 -6.49 -7.82 0.78
N TYR A 45 -6.16 -7.48 2.02
CA TYR A 45 -6.11 -6.11 2.51
C TYR A 45 -4.68 -5.76 2.92
N PHE A 46 -4.08 -4.79 2.23
CA PHE A 46 -2.69 -4.38 2.45
C PHE A 46 -2.62 -2.91 2.86
N ASP A 47 -1.82 -2.64 3.89
CA ASP A 47 -1.56 -1.27 4.35
C ASP A 47 -0.16 -0.81 3.93
N LEU A 48 -0.13 0.29 3.17
CA LEU A 48 1.07 0.99 2.76
C LEU A 48 1.22 2.27 3.57
N TYR A 49 1.56 2.11 4.84
CA TYR A 49 1.87 3.22 5.74
C TYR A 49 3.06 4.04 5.23
N THR A 50 4.11 3.34 4.83
CA THR A 50 5.36 3.96 4.43
C THR A 50 5.30 4.68 3.08
N SER A 51 6.00 5.81 2.97
CA SER A 51 6.27 6.48 1.69
C SER A 51 7.57 6.02 1.03
N ASN A 52 8.27 5.02 1.58
CA ASN A 52 9.52 4.51 1.03
C ASN A 52 9.33 4.03 -0.42
N PRO A 53 10.04 4.64 -1.40
CA PRO A 53 9.87 4.31 -2.82
C PRO A 53 10.22 2.86 -3.16
N GLN A 54 11.18 2.25 -2.45
CA GLN A 54 11.56 0.86 -2.66
C GLN A 54 10.43 -0.08 -2.28
N VAL A 55 9.79 0.14 -1.13
CA VAL A 55 8.65 -0.66 -0.68
C VAL A 55 7.48 -0.53 -1.65
N ARG A 56 7.11 0.70 -2.02
CA ARG A 56 6.02 0.95 -2.99
C ARG A 56 6.29 0.29 -4.33
N SER A 57 7.51 0.38 -4.84
CA SER A 57 7.91 -0.26 -6.10
C SER A 57 7.88 -1.78 -6.00
N ALA A 58 8.36 -2.36 -4.91
CA ALA A 58 8.35 -3.82 -4.69
C ALA A 58 6.92 -4.37 -4.59
N VAL A 59 6.03 -3.66 -3.89
CA VAL A 59 4.61 -4.02 -3.84
C VAL A 59 3.97 -3.92 -5.23
N GLY A 60 4.20 -2.83 -5.96
CA GLY A 60 3.68 -2.65 -7.32
C GLY A 60 4.13 -3.76 -8.27
N GLU A 61 5.40 -4.17 -8.19
CA GLU A 61 5.91 -5.29 -8.99
C GLU A 61 5.27 -6.61 -8.59
N ALA A 62 5.14 -6.88 -7.30
CA ALA A 62 4.54 -8.11 -6.80
C ALA A 62 3.05 -8.24 -7.17
N LEU A 63 2.35 -7.12 -7.33
CA LEU A 63 0.92 -7.08 -7.67
C LEU A 63 0.65 -7.01 -9.18
N ARG A 64 1.68 -7.03 -10.01
CA ARG A 64 1.53 -6.97 -11.47
C ARG A 64 0.57 -8.06 -11.98
N GLY A 65 -0.44 -7.64 -12.77
CA GLY A 65 -1.44 -8.53 -13.36
C GLY A 65 -2.49 -9.06 -12.39
N ARG A 66 -2.49 -8.60 -11.13
CA ARG A 66 -3.44 -9.02 -10.10
C ARG A 66 -3.84 -7.91 -9.11
N ARG A 67 -3.60 -6.64 -9.47
CA ARG A 67 -3.88 -5.46 -8.64
C ARG A 67 -5.33 -5.42 -8.15
N ASP A 68 -6.26 -5.79 -8.99
CA ASP A 68 -7.71 -5.82 -8.75
C ASP A 68 -8.17 -6.87 -7.72
N ARG A 69 -7.28 -7.79 -7.34
CA ARG A 69 -7.58 -8.82 -6.32
C ARG A 69 -7.32 -8.34 -4.89
N PHE A 70 -6.79 -7.13 -4.72
CA PHE A 70 -6.36 -6.61 -3.44
C PHE A 70 -6.96 -5.24 -3.17
N VAL A 71 -7.30 -5.01 -1.91
CA VAL A 71 -7.66 -3.71 -1.38
C VAL A 71 -6.42 -3.07 -0.77
N ILE A 72 -5.97 -1.97 -1.34
CA ILE A 72 -4.80 -1.23 -0.86
C ILE A 72 -5.25 0.01 -0.11
N GLN A 73 -4.88 0.06 1.16
CA GLN A 73 -4.91 1.27 1.97
C GLN A 73 -3.56 1.98 1.86
N SER A 74 -3.57 3.28 1.67
CA SER A 74 -2.35 4.07 1.72
C SER A 74 -2.57 5.37 2.49
N HIS A 75 -1.49 5.88 3.09
CA HIS A 75 -1.50 7.10 3.88
C HIS A 75 -1.19 8.30 2.98
N VAL A 76 -2.22 9.03 2.60
CA VAL A 76 -2.17 10.07 1.56
C VAL A 76 -1.20 11.21 1.90
N CYS A 77 -1.10 11.58 3.19
CA CYS A 77 -0.21 12.64 3.66
C CYS A 77 1.23 12.17 3.93
N SER A 78 1.55 10.92 3.62
CA SER A 78 2.90 10.36 3.76
C SER A 78 3.72 10.66 2.50
N VAL A 79 4.79 11.43 2.65
CA VAL A 79 5.70 11.81 1.58
C VAL A 79 7.12 11.30 1.86
N TRP A 80 7.91 11.11 0.83
CA TRP A 80 9.33 10.77 0.93
C TRP A 80 10.17 11.99 0.57
N LYS A 81 10.93 12.50 1.54
CA LYS A 81 11.71 13.71 1.35
C LYS A 81 13.06 13.59 2.07
N ASP A 82 14.12 13.97 1.39
CA ASP A 82 15.48 13.88 1.92
C ASP A 82 15.86 12.45 2.38
N GLY A 83 15.41 11.44 1.63
CA GLY A 83 15.72 10.04 1.93
C GLY A 83 14.97 9.45 3.13
N GLN A 84 13.89 10.07 3.58
CA GLN A 84 13.15 9.62 4.76
C GLN A 84 11.64 9.89 4.66
N TYR A 85 10.90 9.16 5.45
CA TYR A 85 9.47 9.37 5.65
C TYR A 85 9.21 10.72 6.33
N LYS A 86 8.23 11.45 5.80
CA LYS A 86 7.68 12.67 6.43
C LYS A 86 6.17 12.71 6.25
N ARG A 87 5.49 13.41 7.14
CA ARG A 87 4.09 13.80 6.95
C ARG A 87 4.05 15.22 6.41
N SER A 88 3.20 15.45 5.41
CA SER A 88 2.99 16.78 4.85
C SER A 88 1.52 17.17 4.90
N ARG A 89 1.27 18.46 5.16
CA ARG A 89 -0.04 19.12 5.03
C ARG A 89 -0.06 20.11 3.85
N ASN A 90 1.06 20.22 3.15
CA ASN A 90 1.12 21.02 1.93
C ASN A 90 0.42 20.26 0.81
N ILE A 91 -0.62 20.86 0.23
CA ILE A 91 -1.47 20.21 -0.78
C ILE A 91 -0.68 19.81 -2.03
N ASP A 92 0.28 20.63 -2.45
CA ASP A 92 1.08 20.34 -3.64
C ASP A 92 2.03 19.17 -3.38
N GLU A 93 2.65 19.11 -2.20
CA GLU A 93 3.47 17.96 -1.79
C GLU A 93 2.62 16.68 -1.68
N VAL A 94 1.41 16.77 -1.13
CA VAL A 94 0.50 15.62 -1.01
C VAL A 94 0.07 15.11 -2.38
N LYS A 95 -0.27 16.01 -3.31
CA LYS A 95 -0.62 15.63 -4.69
C LYS A 95 0.56 14.95 -5.40
N ALA A 96 1.74 15.56 -5.34
CA ALA A 96 2.95 15.00 -5.94
C ALA A 96 3.29 13.62 -5.33
N GLY A 97 3.16 13.47 -4.01
CA GLY A 97 3.37 12.20 -3.31
C GLY A 97 2.37 11.12 -3.71
N MET A 98 1.10 11.52 -3.97
CA MET A 98 0.07 10.61 -4.46
C MET A 98 0.37 10.14 -5.90
N GLU A 99 0.73 11.05 -6.79
CA GLU A 99 1.10 10.73 -8.17
C GLU A 99 2.32 9.79 -8.21
N GLU A 100 3.33 10.06 -7.41
CA GLU A 100 4.49 9.19 -7.29
C GLU A 100 4.12 7.80 -6.75
N MET A 101 3.26 7.74 -5.74
CA MET A 101 2.77 6.48 -5.19
C MET A 101 2.08 5.63 -6.25
N LEU A 102 1.15 6.20 -7.01
CA LEU A 102 0.45 5.50 -8.09
C LEU A 102 1.43 5.00 -9.15
N ARG A 103 2.40 5.82 -9.53
CA ARG A 103 3.45 5.44 -10.48
C ARG A 103 4.29 4.25 -9.98
N LEU A 104 4.72 4.28 -8.73
CA LEU A 104 5.52 3.22 -8.12
C LEU A 104 4.73 1.92 -7.94
N LEU A 105 3.47 2.03 -7.54
CA LEU A 105 2.54 0.90 -7.43
C LEU A 105 2.07 0.37 -8.79
N ARG A 106 2.35 1.10 -9.89
CA ARG A 106 1.93 0.74 -11.26
C ARG A 106 0.42 0.55 -11.39
N THR A 107 -0.32 1.45 -10.79
CA THR A 107 -1.78 1.47 -10.77
C THR A 107 -2.28 2.90 -10.92
N ASP A 108 -3.51 3.07 -11.31
CA ASP A 108 -4.19 4.36 -11.42
C ASP A 108 -5.12 4.66 -10.24
N TYR A 109 -5.17 3.76 -9.24
CA TYR A 109 -6.01 3.92 -8.06
C TYR A 109 -5.42 3.28 -6.81
N ILE A 110 -5.85 3.79 -5.65
CA ILE A 110 -5.84 3.11 -4.35
C ILE A 110 -7.27 2.98 -3.86
N ASP A 111 -7.55 1.96 -3.06
CA ASP A 111 -8.91 1.68 -2.61
C ASP A 111 -9.29 2.50 -1.38
N VAL A 112 -8.34 2.69 -0.47
CA VAL A 112 -8.56 3.41 0.79
C VAL A 112 -7.47 4.45 1.00
N GLY A 113 -7.86 5.73 1.04
CA GLY A 113 -6.96 6.84 1.38
C GLY A 113 -7.09 7.21 2.86
N MET A 114 -6.08 6.88 3.66
CA MET A 114 -6.03 7.25 5.07
C MET A 114 -5.41 8.64 5.21
N ILE A 115 -6.07 9.52 5.94
CA ILE A 115 -5.52 10.80 6.35
C ILE A 115 -5.04 10.66 7.79
N HIS A 116 -3.77 10.97 8.00
CA HIS A 116 -3.10 10.83 9.28
C HIS A 116 -2.61 12.20 9.76
N TYR A 117 -3.01 12.61 10.96
CA TYR A 117 -2.72 13.93 11.55
C TYR A 117 -1.42 13.94 12.35
#